data_534461b7ad182c784618e508feca60fc
#
_entry.id   534461b7ad182c784618e508feca60fc
#
_cell.length_a   1.000
_cell.length_b   1.000
_cell.length_c   1.000
_cell.angle_alpha   90.00
_cell.angle_beta   90.00
_cell.angle_gamma   90.00
#
_symmetry.space_group_name_H-M   'P 1'
#
loop_
_entity.id
_entity.type
_entity.pdbx_description
1 polymer ?
#
loop_
_entity_poly.entity_id
_entity_poly.type
_entity_poly.pdbx_seq_one_letter_code
_entity_poly.pdbx_strand_id
1 'polypeptide(L)'
;MELLIDGDVIVYRIGFATQRKDDDGNIVPEPLPYALHSTKRFINGMIKDTGADSYRLFLTGKNNFRLKVDSEYKANRKGTAKPIHYQAIRDYMVKHFKAEVIEGMEADDALALNQTDNTMIASIDKDLLMVEGEHYNFVKKEFNHVTYEAGIHWFYMQMLMGDKVDNIIGIHGIGIKKAEKILAKSKDRDATIESYYKDEFGEGWYQRM
;
A
#
# COMPACT_ATOMS: atom_id res chain seq x y z
N MET A 1 21.81 1.51 -6.46
CA MET A 1 20.57 1.67 -5.67
C MET A 1 19.71 0.45 -5.83
N GLU A 2 19.14 -0.09 -4.74
CA GLU A 2 18.24 -1.25 -4.78
C GLU A 2 16.77 -0.81 -4.87
N LEU A 3 15.97 -1.46 -5.71
CA LEU A 3 14.54 -1.20 -5.87
C LEU A 3 13.73 -2.15 -4.99
N LEU A 4 12.94 -1.60 -4.07
CA LEU A 4 12.01 -2.34 -3.22
C LEU A 4 10.63 -2.30 -3.89
N ILE A 5 10.14 -3.44 -4.38
CA ILE A 5 8.96 -3.51 -5.23
C ILE A 5 7.76 -4.05 -4.45
N ASP A 6 6.65 -3.32 -4.49
CA ASP A 6 5.34 -3.74 -4.02
C ASP A 6 4.74 -4.76 -4.99
N GLY A 7 4.85 -6.03 -4.64
CA GLY A 7 4.35 -7.13 -5.46
C GLY A 7 2.84 -7.27 -5.41
N ASP A 8 2.21 -6.95 -4.30
CA ASP A 8 0.75 -7.11 -4.17
C ASP A 8 -0.01 -6.17 -5.11
N VAL A 9 0.42 -4.93 -5.23
CA VAL A 9 -0.17 -3.97 -6.19
C VAL A 9 0.01 -4.49 -7.62
N ILE A 10 1.16 -5.08 -7.95
CA ILE A 10 1.41 -5.64 -9.29
C ILE A 10 0.46 -6.81 -9.58
N VAL A 11 0.29 -7.73 -8.61
CA VAL A 11 -0.62 -8.88 -8.76
C VAL A 11 -2.03 -8.44 -9.12
N TYR A 12 -2.57 -7.49 -8.35
CA TYR A 12 -3.92 -6.99 -8.61
C TYR A 12 -3.99 -6.21 -9.93
N ARG A 13 -3.02 -5.33 -10.18
CA ARG A 13 -2.99 -4.51 -11.39
C ARG A 13 -2.94 -5.35 -12.66
N ILE A 14 -1.99 -6.28 -12.75
CA ILE A 14 -1.86 -7.15 -13.92
C ILE A 14 -3.03 -8.13 -13.99
N GLY A 15 -3.42 -8.71 -12.86
CA GLY A 15 -4.52 -9.66 -12.80
C GLY A 15 -5.83 -9.08 -13.31
N PHE A 16 -6.19 -7.86 -12.90
CA PHE A 16 -7.40 -7.20 -13.41
C PHE A 16 -7.23 -6.66 -14.83
N ALA A 17 -6.05 -6.21 -15.23
CA ALA A 17 -5.80 -5.74 -16.60
C ALA A 17 -5.78 -6.87 -17.65
N THR A 18 -5.62 -8.13 -17.20
CA THR A 18 -5.64 -9.32 -18.06
C THR A 18 -6.93 -10.12 -17.95
N GLN A 19 -8.03 -9.45 -17.62
CA GLN A 19 -9.38 -10.00 -17.68
C GLN A 19 -10.36 -8.91 -18.10
N ARG A 20 -11.48 -9.31 -18.70
CA ARG A 20 -12.55 -8.41 -19.12
C ARG A 20 -13.91 -9.01 -18.77
N LYS A 21 -14.95 -8.23 -18.83
CA LYS A 21 -16.34 -8.74 -18.84
C LYS A 21 -16.79 -8.94 -20.27
N ASP A 22 -17.48 -10.04 -20.51
CA ASP A 22 -18.23 -10.26 -21.76
C ASP A 22 -19.58 -9.53 -21.72
N ASP A 23 -20.34 -9.66 -22.79
CA ASP A 23 -21.65 -9.00 -22.94
C ASP A 23 -22.69 -9.51 -21.93
N ASP A 24 -22.52 -10.71 -21.39
CA ASP A 24 -23.37 -11.32 -20.36
C ASP A 24 -22.88 -10.96 -18.92
N GLY A 25 -21.78 -10.20 -18.81
CA GLY A 25 -21.20 -9.78 -17.53
C GLY A 25 -20.27 -10.80 -16.88
N ASN A 26 -19.98 -11.93 -17.55
CA ASN A 26 -19.04 -12.93 -17.04
C ASN A 26 -17.61 -12.45 -17.18
N ILE A 27 -16.75 -12.83 -16.22
CA ILE A 27 -15.32 -12.50 -16.29
C ILE A 27 -14.62 -13.50 -17.21
N VAL A 28 -14.01 -12.99 -18.26
CA VAL A 28 -13.22 -13.74 -19.24
C VAL A 28 -11.76 -13.34 -19.11
N PRO A 29 -10.87 -14.24 -18.67
CA PRO A 29 -9.45 -13.94 -18.58
C PRO A 29 -8.78 -14.02 -19.95
N GLU A 30 -7.73 -13.21 -20.13
CA GLU A 30 -6.74 -13.46 -21.17
C GLU A 30 -5.98 -14.77 -20.87
N PRO A 31 -5.36 -15.41 -21.88
CA PRO A 31 -4.56 -16.61 -21.64
C PRO A 31 -3.48 -16.39 -20.58
N LEU A 32 -3.28 -17.37 -19.69
CA LEU A 32 -2.30 -17.28 -18.62
C LEU A 32 -0.89 -16.85 -19.09
N PRO A 33 -0.34 -17.36 -20.20
CA PRO A 33 0.96 -16.90 -20.70
C PRO A 33 1.04 -15.40 -20.96
N TYR A 34 -0.08 -14.78 -21.38
CA TYR A 34 -0.15 -13.34 -21.60
C TYR A 34 -0.06 -12.57 -20.27
N ALA A 35 -0.76 -13.01 -19.22
CA ALA A 35 -0.69 -12.40 -17.91
C ALA A 35 0.73 -12.50 -17.32
N LEU A 36 1.38 -13.67 -17.44
CA LEU A 36 2.75 -13.87 -16.95
C LEU A 36 3.77 -13.03 -17.75
N HIS A 37 3.61 -12.94 -19.07
CA HIS A 37 4.43 -12.06 -19.90
C HIS A 37 4.27 -10.59 -19.53
N SER A 38 3.04 -10.15 -19.30
CA SER A 38 2.73 -8.79 -18.86
C SER A 38 3.35 -8.49 -17.50
N THR A 39 3.32 -9.43 -16.55
CA THR A 39 3.98 -9.33 -15.26
C THR A 39 5.49 -9.14 -15.43
N LYS A 40 6.13 -9.99 -16.25
CA LYS A 40 7.57 -9.89 -16.55
C LYS A 40 7.93 -8.53 -17.16
N ARG A 41 7.19 -8.09 -18.17
CA ARG A 41 7.42 -6.79 -18.80
C ARG A 41 7.28 -5.64 -17.83
N PHE A 42 6.30 -5.71 -16.94
CA PHE A 42 6.01 -4.64 -15.99
C PHE A 42 7.14 -4.50 -14.96
N ILE A 43 7.58 -5.62 -14.35
CA ILE A 43 8.68 -5.61 -13.38
C ILE A 43 10.00 -5.16 -14.05
N ASN A 44 10.35 -5.73 -15.19
CA ASN A 44 11.56 -5.34 -15.92
C ASN A 44 11.50 -3.86 -16.38
N GLY A 45 10.31 -3.36 -16.70
CA GLY A 45 10.10 -1.94 -17.01
C GLY A 45 10.44 -1.03 -15.85
N MET A 46 10.00 -1.36 -14.64
CA MET A 46 10.33 -0.59 -13.44
C MET A 46 11.82 -0.58 -13.14
N ILE A 47 12.48 -1.74 -13.20
CA ILE A 47 13.92 -1.85 -13.00
C ILE A 47 14.67 -0.98 -14.02
N LYS A 48 14.24 -1.01 -15.27
CA LYS A 48 14.82 -0.17 -16.33
C LYS A 48 14.55 1.32 -16.12
N ASP A 49 13.31 1.69 -15.80
CA ASP A 49 12.91 3.09 -15.62
C ASP A 49 13.65 3.75 -14.44
N THR A 50 13.93 2.98 -13.38
CA THR A 50 14.65 3.45 -12.19
C THR A 50 16.17 3.35 -12.31
N GLY A 51 16.69 2.54 -13.25
CA GLY A 51 18.13 2.27 -13.36
C GLY A 51 18.70 1.54 -12.14
N ALA A 52 17.88 0.80 -11.40
CA ALA A 52 18.30 0.10 -10.19
C ALA A 52 19.29 -1.04 -10.51
N ASP A 53 20.31 -1.19 -9.67
CA ASP A 53 21.35 -2.24 -9.80
C ASP A 53 20.87 -3.60 -9.32
N SER A 54 19.95 -3.59 -8.36
CA SER A 54 19.32 -4.77 -7.77
C SER A 54 17.86 -4.46 -7.38
N TYR A 55 17.12 -5.50 -7.07
CA TYR A 55 15.76 -5.34 -6.57
C TYR A 55 15.40 -6.42 -5.56
N ARG A 56 14.45 -6.10 -4.69
CA ARG A 56 13.69 -7.04 -3.87
C ARG A 56 12.22 -6.83 -4.13
N LEU A 57 11.46 -7.92 -4.20
CA LEU A 57 10.03 -7.89 -4.47
C LEU A 57 9.29 -8.56 -3.31
N PHE A 58 8.32 -7.88 -2.72
CA PHE A 58 7.61 -8.33 -1.53
C PHE A 58 6.16 -8.67 -1.85
N LEU A 59 5.67 -9.74 -1.22
CA LEU A 59 4.28 -10.19 -1.31
C LEU A 59 3.76 -10.47 0.10
N THR A 60 2.58 -10.01 0.42
CA THR A 60 1.92 -10.32 1.69
C THR A 60 1.62 -11.82 1.80
N GLY A 61 2.05 -12.44 2.89
CA GLY A 61 1.76 -13.83 3.24
C GLY A 61 0.48 -13.97 4.06
N LYS A 62 0.57 -14.70 5.16
CA LYS A 62 -0.53 -14.98 6.07
C LYS A 62 -0.28 -14.36 7.45
N ASN A 63 -1.29 -14.46 8.32
CA ASN A 63 -1.17 -14.11 9.74
C ASN A 63 -0.83 -12.64 10.03
N ASN A 64 -1.36 -11.71 9.23
CA ASN A 64 -1.18 -10.28 9.45
C ASN A 64 -1.54 -9.89 10.90
N PHE A 65 -0.59 -9.28 11.62
CA PHE A 65 -0.76 -8.88 13.01
C PHE A 65 -1.91 -7.88 13.23
N ARG A 66 -2.21 -7.05 12.20
CA ARG A 66 -3.29 -6.06 12.27
C ARG A 66 -4.65 -6.69 12.59
N LEU A 67 -4.90 -7.90 12.11
CA LEU A 67 -6.14 -8.65 12.43
C LEU A 67 -6.25 -9.08 13.90
N LYS A 68 -5.12 -9.08 14.62
CA LYS A 68 -5.12 -9.33 16.09
C LYS A 68 -5.37 -8.04 16.86
N VAL A 69 -4.99 -6.90 16.29
CA VAL A 69 -5.22 -5.56 16.88
C VAL A 69 -6.64 -5.10 16.61
N ASP A 70 -7.09 -5.20 15.34
CA ASP A 70 -8.44 -4.86 14.92
C ASP A 70 -8.99 -5.93 13.96
N SER A 71 -10.00 -6.67 14.41
CA SER A 71 -10.67 -7.71 13.62
C SER A 71 -11.45 -7.15 12.42
N GLU A 72 -11.77 -5.84 12.42
CA GLU A 72 -12.46 -5.14 11.35
C GLU A 72 -11.52 -4.55 10.29
N TYR A 73 -10.19 -4.64 10.52
CA TYR A 73 -9.19 -4.22 9.53
C TYR A 73 -9.44 -4.92 8.19
N LYS A 74 -9.61 -4.13 7.13
CA LYS A 74 -9.93 -4.61 5.77
C LYS A 74 -11.19 -5.49 5.67
N ALA A 75 -12.10 -5.43 6.66
CA ALA A 75 -13.33 -6.24 6.65
C ALA A 75 -14.25 -5.91 5.46
N ASN A 76 -14.22 -4.67 4.98
CA ASN A 76 -14.92 -4.22 3.78
C ASN A 76 -14.45 -4.91 2.48
N ARG A 77 -13.30 -5.58 2.50
CA ARG A 77 -12.77 -6.37 1.38
C ARG A 77 -13.20 -7.84 1.42
N LYS A 78 -13.89 -8.28 2.47
CA LYS A 78 -14.41 -9.66 2.57
C LYS A 78 -15.39 -9.91 1.44
N GLY A 79 -15.15 -10.98 0.67
CA GLY A 79 -15.97 -11.33 -0.51
C GLY A 79 -15.60 -10.61 -1.81
N THR A 80 -14.65 -9.68 -1.80
CA THR A 80 -14.15 -9.08 -3.04
C THR A 80 -13.41 -10.14 -3.87
N ALA A 81 -13.85 -10.34 -5.11
CA ALA A 81 -13.24 -11.31 -6.00
C ALA A 81 -11.80 -10.92 -6.35
N LYS A 82 -10.89 -11.88 -6.21
CA LYS A 82 -9.53 -11.74 -6.73
C LYS A 82 -9.51 -11.92 -8.24
N PRO A 83 -8.52 -11.35 -8.95
CA PRO A 83 -8.34 -11.65 -10.37
C PRO A 83 -8.17 -13.16 -10.60
N ILE A 84 -8.63 -13.66 -11.75
CA ILE A 84 -8.58 -15.09 -12.07
C ILE A 84 -7.13 -15.62 -12.00
N HIS A 85 -6.17 -14.87 -12.51
CA HIS A 85 -4.75 -15.26 -12.52
C HIS A 85 -3.98 -14.86 -11.24
N TYR A 86 -4.68 -14.44 -10.17
CA TYR A 86 -4.06 -13.96 -8.93
C TYR A 86 -2.95 -14.88 -8.41
N GLN A 87 -3.27 -16.16 -8.17
CA GLN A 87 -2.30 -17.10 -7.61
C GLN A 87 -1.16 -17.40 -8.58
N ALA A 88 -1.48 -17.60 -9.86
CA ALA A 88 -0.48 -17.89 -10.88
C ALA A 88 0.54 -16.76 -11.05
N ILE A 89 0.10 -15.50 -10.96
CA ILE A 89 1.00 -14.33 -11.01
C ILE A 89 1.91 -14.31 -9.77
N ARG A 90 1.38 -14.57 -8.57
CA ARG A 90 2.18 -14.65 -7.33
C ARG A 90 3.25 -15.75 -7.42
N ASP A 91 2.83 -16.95 -7.82
CA ASP A 91 3.75 -18.10 -7.97
C ASP A 91 4.85 -17.83 -9.01
N TYR A 92 4.48 -17.13 -10.07
CA TYR A 92 5.43 -16.69 -11.10
C TYR A 92 6.46 -15.70 -10.53
N MET A 93 6.03 -14.71 -9.74
CA MET A 93 6.93 -13.76 -9.09
C MET A 93 7.89 -14.45 -8.12
N VAL A 94 7.39 -15.37 -7.28
CA VAL A 94 8.23 -16.15 -6.36
C VAL A 94 9.26 -16.96 -7.13
N LYS A 95 8.84 -17.67 -8.18
CA LYS A 95 9.70 -18.56 -8.94
C LYS A 95 10.75 -17.82 -9.77
N HIS A 96 10.34 -16.75 -10.46
CA HIS A 96 11.15 -16.10 -11.50
C HIS A 96 11.78 -14.78 -11.08
N PHE A 97 11.19 -14.09 -10.10
CA PHE A 97 11.69 -12.82 -9.55
C PHE A 97 12.15 -12.93 -8.10
N LYS A 98 12.11 -14.16 -7.53
CA LYS A 98 12.52 -14.41 -6.14
C LYS A 98 11.74 -13.56 -5.12
N ALA A 99 10.46 -13.31 -5.42
CA ALA A 99 9.61 -12.54 -4.51
C ALA A 99 9.59 -13.16 -3.12
N GLU A 100 9.77 -12.31 -2.12
CA GLU A 100 9.74 -12.66 -0.71
C GLU A 100 8.29 -12.63 -0.21
N VAL A 101 7.79 -13.76 0.28
CA VAL A 101 6.46 -13.83 0.88
C VAL A 101 6.60 -13.56 2.38
N ILE A 102 6.05 -12.43 2.83
CA ILE A 102 6.22 -11.91 4.18
C ILE A 102 5.12 -12.46 5.08
N GLU A 103 5.49 -13.19 6.10
CA GLU A 103 4.55 -13.75 7.08
C GLU A 103 4.41 -12.82 8.30
N GLY A 104 3.21 -12.71 8.82
CA GLY A 104 2.91 -11.96 10.04
C GLY A 104 2.66 -10.48 9.84
N MET A 105 3.05 -9.89 8.71
CA MET A 105 2.83 -8.48 8.35
C MET A 105 2.49 -8.36 6.86
N GLU A 106 2.20 -7.15 6.40
CA GLU A 106 1.95 -6.87 4.99
C GLU A 106 3.27 -6.58 4.23
N ALA A 107 3.21 -6.66 2.90
CA ALA A 107 4.35 -6.31 2.04
C ALA A 107 4.79 -4.86 2.26
N ASP A 108 3.83 -3.95 2.53
CA ASP A 108 4.09 -2.53 2.80
C ASP A 108 4.97 -2.32 4.04
N ASP A 109 4.74 -3.13 5.09
CA ASP A 109 5.60 -3.10 6.29
C ASP A 109 7.02 -3.52 5.95
N ALA A 110 7.17 -4.57 5.12
CA ALA A 110 8.48 -5.02 4.70
C ALA A 110 9.19 -3.98 3.81
N LEU A 111 8.46 -3.29 2.93
CA LEU A 111 9.00 -2.18 2.15
C LEU A 111 9.51 -1.08 3.08
N ALA A 112 8.69 -0.64 4.04
CA ALA A 112 9.05 0.40 5.00
C ALA A 112 10.28 0.03 5.85
N LEU A 113 10.32 -1.20 6.37
CA LEU A 113 11.42 -1.68 7.22
C LEU A 113 12.76 -1.86 6.47
N ASN A 114 12.71 -2.00 5.15
CA ASN A 114 13.91 -2.17 4.32
C ASN A 114 14.33 -0.87 3.60
N GLN A 115 13.56 0.22 3.76
CA GLN A 115 13.91 1.50 3.17
C GLN A 115 15.15 2.11 3.86
N THR A 116 16.09 2.59 3.06
CA THR A 116 17.35 3.21 3.48
C THR A 116 17.77 4.26 2.44
N ASP A 117 18.83 5.00 2.70
CA ASP A 117 19.40 5.96 1.74
C ASP A 117 19.86 5.34 0.40
N ASN A 118 20.05 4.01 0.36
CA ASN A 118 20.49 3.28 -0.82
C ASN A 118 19.37 2.47 -1.49
N THR A 119 18.12 2.67 -1.06
CA THR A 119 16.96 1.97 -1.61
C THR A 119 15.92 2.94 -2.16
N MET A 120 15.01 2.43 -2.99
CA MET A 120 13.87 3.17 -3.54
C MET A 120 12.62 2.30 -3.49
N ILE A 121 11.55 2.76 -2.86
CA ILE A 121 10.26 2.07 -2.85
C ILE A 121 9.52 2.30 -4.17
N ALA A 122 9.20 1.22 -4.89
CA ALA A 122 8.35 1.24 -6.07
C ALA A 122 6.94 0.77 -5.72
N SER A 123 6.05 1.72 -5.48
CA SER A 123 4.62 1.48 -5.18
C SER A 123 3.76 2.65 -5.64
N ILE A 124 2.44 2.45 -5.64
CA ILE A 124 1.44 3.50 -5.81
C ILE A 124 0.60 3.69 -4.56
N ASP A 125 0.90 2.93 -3.51
CA ASP A 125 0.19 3.04 -2.25
C ASP A 125 0.58 4.36 -1.56
N LYS A 126 -0.44 5.16 -1.24
CA LYS A 126 -0.26 6.43 -0.55
C LYS A 126 0.24 6.28 0.88
N ASP A 127 -0.01 5.12 1.50
CA ASP A 127 0.36 4.87 2.88
C ASP A 127 1.88 4.77 3.04
N LEU A 128 2.57 4.33 1.99
CA LEU A 128 4.04 4.35 1.94
C LEU A 128 4.65 5.76 1.88
N LEU A 129 3.85 6.82 1.64
CA LEU A 129 4.31 8.20 1.77
C LEU A 129 4.56 8.65 3.22
N MET A 130 4.33 7.78 4.20
CA MET A 130 4.82 7.96 5.58
C MET A 130 6.29 7.59 5.74
N VAL A 131 6.87 6.88 4.79
CA VAL A 131 8.24 6.35 4.86
C VAL A 131 9.18 7.32 4.17
N GLU A 132 10.17 7.83 4.93
CA GLU A 132 11.22 8.70 4.39
C GLU A 132 12.07 7.97 3.34
N GLY A 133 12.52 8.69 2.32
CA GLY A 133 13.45 8.20 1.29
C GLY A 133 12.92 8.34 -0.13
N GLU A 134 13.58 7.64 -1.04
CA GLU A 134 13.26 7.68 -2.46
C GLU A 134 12.07 6.78 -2.79
N HIS A 135 11.14 7.30 -3.58
CA HIS A 135 9.94 6.62 -4.05
C HIS A 135 9.78 6.73 -5.56
N TYR A 136 9.29 5.66 -6.17
CA TYR A 136 8.94 5.61 -7.57
C TYR A 136 7.48 5.21 -7.77
N ASN A 137 6.66 6.13 -8.27
CA ASN A 137 5.30 5.85 -8.68
C ASN A 137 5.32 5.25 -10.10
N PHE A 138 5.22 3.94 -10.21
CA PHE A 138 5.34 3.23 -11.48
C PHE A 138 4.14 3.40 -12.43
N VAL A 139 3.05 4.00 -11.99
CA VAL A 139 1.90 4.33 -12.85
C VAL A 139 2.10 5.68 -13.52
N LYS A 140 2.47 6.68 -12.74
CA LYS A 140 2.75 8.03 -13.24
C LYS A 140 4.15 8.17 -13.82
N LYS A 141 5.04 7.22 -13.50
CA LYS A 141 6.49 7.27 -13.80
C LYS A 141 7.17 8.49 -13.17
N GLU A 142 6.79 8.80 -11.95
CA GLU A 142 7.31 9.92 -11.19
C GLU A 142 8.20 9.45 -10.05
N PHE A 143 9.30 10.14 -9.88
CA PHE A 143 10.20 10.00 -8.73
C PHE A 143 9.82 11.04 -7.69
N ASN A 144 9.83 10.65 -6.44
CA ASN A 144 9.52 11.52 -5.31
C ASN A 144 10.46 11.20 -4.14
N HIS A 145 10.98 12.22 -3.51
CA HIS A 145 11.71 12.10 -2.26
C HIS A 145 10.80 12.52 -1.12
N VAL A 146 10.52 11.59 -0.21
CA VAL A 146 9.75 11.84 1.00
C VAL A 146 10.73 12.19 2.12
N THR A 147 10.62 13.40 2.67
CA THR A 147 11.39 13.78 3.86
C THR A 147 10.72 13.22 5.12
N TYR A 148 11.50 13.06 6.20
CA TYR A 148 10.96 12.66 7.51
C TYR A 148 9.76 13.53 7.92
N GLU A 149 9.87 14.85 7.80
CA GLU A 149 8.80 15.78 8.15
C GLU A 149 7.52 15.57 7.32
N ALA A 150 7.67 15.32 6.02
CA ALA A 150 6.54 15.03 5.13
C ALA A 150 5.87 13.70 5.49
N GLY A 151 6.66 12.67 5.81
CA GLY A 151 6.17 11.37 6.23
C GLY A 151 5.38 11.44 7.55
N ILE A 152 5.94 12.09 8.55
CA ILE A 152 5.27 12.33 9.84
C ILE A 152 4.01 13.20 9.67
N HIS A 153 4.06 14.22 8.81
CA HIS A 153 2.88 15.02 8.53
C HIS A 153 1.75 14.17 7.92
N TRP A 154 2.08 13.31 6.94
CA TRP A 154 1.13 12.41 6.32
C TRP A 154 0.54 11.40 7.32
N PHE A 155 1.35 10.86 8.24
CA PHE A 155 0.90 10.00 9.32
C PHE A 155 -0.20 10.67 10.17
N TYR A 156 0.03 11.90 10.65
CA TYR A 156 -0.97 12.65 11.41
C TYR A 156 -2.22 13.01 10.59
N MET A 157 -2.04 13.26 9.29
CA MET A 157 -3.16 13.44 8.37
C MET A 157 -4.06 12.20 8.35
N GLN A 158 -3.46 11.01 8.23
CA GLN A 158 -4.21 9.75 8.21
C GLN A 158 -4.85 9.44 9.56
N MET A 159 -4.20 9.72 10.68
CA MET A 159 -4.85 9.59 12.00
C MET A 159 -6.16 10.40 12.07
N LEU A 160 -6.18 11.63 11.58
CA LEU A 160 -7.40 12.43 11.56
C LEU A 160 -8.46 11.92 10.56
N MET A 161 -8.05 11.50 9.38
CA MET A 161 -8.96 11.13 8.28
C MET A 161 -9.45 9.70 8.36
N GLY A 162 -8.65 8.81 8.99
CA GLY A 162 -8.80 7.37 8.84
C GLY A 162 -8.46 6.88 7.44
N ASP A 163 -8.66 5.60 7.18
CA ASP A 163 -8.55 5.01 5.86
C ASP A 163 -9.75 4.12 5.53
N LYS A 164 -10.61 4.62 4.64
CA LYS A 164 -11.81 3.89 4.20
C LYS A 164 -11.47 2.63 3.40
N VAL A 165 -10.32 2.61 2.73
CA VAL A 165 -9.89 1.46 1.93
C VAL A 165 -9.54 0.29 2.84
N ASP A 166 -8.91 0.59 3.97
CA ASP A 166 -8.51 -0.38 4.99
C ASP A 166 -9.53 -0.53 6.13
N ASN A 167 -10.68 0.13 6.00
CA ASN A 167 -11.74 0.13 7.02
C ASN A 167 -11.30 0.72 8.37
N ILE A 168 -10.37 1.69 8.33
CA ILE A 168 -9.91 2.42 9.51
C ILE A 168 -10.75 3.68 9.67
N ILE A 169 -11.42 3.79 10.80
CA ILE A 169 -12.31 4.91 11.11
C ILE A 169 -11.48 6.08 11.66
N GLY A 170 -11.50 7.20 10.94
CA GLY A 170 -10.96 8.48 11.44
C GLY A 170 -12.03 9.32 12.13
N ILE A 171 -11.71 10.59 12.35
CA ILE A 171 -12.62 11.56 12.97
C ILE A 171 -13.73 11.96 11.99
N HIS A 172 -14.97 11.90 12.42
CA HIS A 172 -16.11 12.20 11.55
C HIS A 172 -16.03 13.60 10.91
N GLY A 173 -16.28 13.65 9.61
CA GLY A 173 -16.28 14.91 8.85
C GLY A 173 -14.91 15.57 8.66
N ILE A 174 -13.79 14.86 8.96
CA ILE A 174 -12.44 15.31 8.64
C ILE A 174 -11.94 14.61 7.39
N GLY A 175 -11.84 15.37 6.31
CA GLY A 175 -11.14 14.99 5.08
C GLY A 175 -9.83 15.77 4.94
N ILE A 176 -9.09 15.52 3.86
CA ILE A 176 -7.74 16.02 3.62
C ILE A 176 -7.59 17.53 3.88
N LYS A 177 -8.48 18.38 3.34
CA LYS A 177 -8.39 19.84 3.51
C LYS A 177 -8.60 20.30 4.96
N LYS A 178 -9.42 19.57 5.73
CA LYS A 178 -9.69 19.93 7.12
C LYS A 178 -8.57 19.44 8.03
N ALA A 179 -8.06 18.22 7.79
CA ALA A 179 -6.90 17.68 8.48
C ALA A 179 -5.69 18.59 8.31
N GLU A 180 -5.39 19.03 7.08
CA GLU A 180 -4.32 19.98 6.78
C GLU A 180 -4.44 21.29 7.59
N LYS A 181 -5.65 21.87 7.63
CA LYS A 181 -5.90 23.11 8.39
C LYS A 181 -5.76 22.92 9.91
N ILE A 182 -6.09 21.74 10.42
CA ILE A 182 -5.93 21.39 11.83
C ILE A 182 -4.45 21.32 12.17
N LEU A 183 -3.68 20.52 11.41
CA LEU A 183 -2.26 20.31 11.65
C LEU A 183 -1.43 21.60 11.44
N ALA A 184 -1.80 22.44 10.47
CA ALA A 184 -1.13 23.73 10.25
C ALA A 184 -1.29 24.72 11.41
N LYS A 185 -2.31 24.56 12.27
CA LYS A 185 -2.53 25.38 13.47
C LYS A 185 -2.04 24.72 14.74
N SER A 186 -1.69 23.45 14.67
CA SER A 186 -1.24 22.68 15.82
C SER A 186 0.16 23.11 16.26
N LYS A 187 0.33 23.36 17.55
CA LYS A 187 1.65 23.54 18.19
C LYS A 187 2.23 22.23 18.71
N ASP A 188 1.35 21.29 18.99
CA ASP A 188 1.67 19.95 19.45
C ASP A 188 0.68 19.01 18.74
N ARG A 189 1.21 18.21 17.79
CA ARG A 189 0.41 17.33 16.96
C ARG A 189 -0.21 16.20 17.77
N ASP A 190 0.56 15.60 18.70
CA ASP A 190 0.07 14.50 19.54
C ASP A 190 -1.09 14.97 20.41
N ALA A 191 -0.94 16.07 21.13
CA ALA A 191 -1.99 16.66 21.95
C ALA A 191 -3.23 17.05 21.12
N THR A 192 -3.02 17.50 19.88
CA THR A 192 -4.11 17.86 18.97
C THR A 192 -4.90 16.61 18.57
N ILE A 193 -4.21 15.56 18.13
CA ILE A 193 -4.87 14.27 17.75
C ILE A 193 -5.63 13.71 18.94
N GLU A 194 -4.98 13.64 20.11
CA GLU A 194 -5.60 13.16 21.35
C GLU A 194 -6.89 13.89 21.67
N SER A 195 -6.91 15.22 21.56
CA SER A 195 -8.13 16.03 21.80
C SER A 195 -9.24 15.65 20.84
N TYR A 196 -8.95 15.54 19.53
CA TYR A 196 -9.96 15.15 18.55
C TYR A 196 -10.52 13.75 18.78
N TYR A 197 -9.67 12.80 19.18
CA TYR A 197 -10.12 11.43 19.48
C TYR A 197 -10.95 11.37 20.77
N LYS A 198 -10.58 12.12 21.80
CA LYS A 198 -11.38 12.25 23.02
C LYS A 198 -12.76 12.85 22.75
N ASP A 199 -12.81 13.89 21.94
CA ASP A 199 -14.06 14.56 21.58
C ASP A 199 -14.98 13.66 20.74
N GLU A 200 -14.41 12.85 19.82
CA GLU A 200 -15.18 11.98 18.93
C GLU A 200 -15.64 10.69 19.61
N PHE A 201 -14.74 10.03 20.36
CA PHE A 201 -14.97 8.66 20.85
C PHE A 201 -15.22 8.58 22.36
N GLY A 202 -15.04 9.66 23.11
CA GLY A 202 -15.26 9.68 24.57
C GLY A 202 -14.32 8.76 25.34
N GLU A 203 -14.83 8.08 26.38
CA GLU A 203 -14.06 7.11 27.15
C GLU A 203 -13.59 5.94 26.26
N GLY A 204 -12.33 5.54 26.39
CA GLY A 204 -11.72 4.47 25.56
C GLY A 204 -11.20 4.93 24.20
N TRP A 205 -11.15 6.24 23.93
CA TRP A 205 -10.61 6.82 22.69
C TRP A 205 -9.23 6.27 22.26
N TYR A 206 -8.38 5.97 23.24
CA TYR A 206 -7.03 5.44 23.02
C TYR A 206 -7.02 4.06 22.34
N GLN A 207 -8.12 3.31 22.40
CA GLN A 207 -8.27 2.04 21.69
C GLN A 207 -8.57 2.22 20.19
N ARG A 208 -8.91 3.45 19.79
CA ARG A 208 -9.23 3.82 18.41
C ARG A 208 -8.08 4.56 17.72
N MET A 209 -7.15 5.10 18.48
CA MET A 209 -5.95 5.78 18.00
C MET A 209 -4.80 4.80 17.74
#